data_d0e45acfec9258b79c6ab8e3257272a7
#
_entry.id   d0e45acfec9258b79c6ab8e3257272a7
#
_cell.length_a   1.000
_cell.length_b   1.000
_cell.length_c   1.000
_cell.angle_alpha   90.00
_cell.angle_beta   90.00
_cell.angle_gamma   90.00
#
_symmetry.space_group_name_H-M   'P 1'
#
loop_
_entity.id
_entity.type
_entity.pdbx_description
1 polymer ?
#
loop_
_entity_poly.entity_id
_entity_poly.type
_entity_poly.pdbx_seq_one_letter_code
_entity_poly.pdbx_strand_id
1 'polypeptide(L)' 'MNKKFEEMTVEELKKYAKENDMKLTSKVRAKMIKQINEYEHIRNCKGNAFR' A
#
# COMPACT_ATOMS: atom_id res chain seq x y z
N MET A 1 0.68 11.26 6.30
CA MET A 1 0.99 10.84 5.92
C MET A 1 1.03 10.09 4.72
N ASN A 2 0.22 9.81 3.98
CA ASN A 2 0.20 9.07 2.82
C ASN A 2 0.25 9.87 1.58
N LYS A 3 0.65 11.11 1.72
CA LYS A 3 0.75 11.92 0.59
C LYS A 3 1.75 11.43 -0.39
N LYS A 4 2.79 10.78 0.03
CA LYS A 4 3.79 10.34 -0.89
C LYS A 4 3.23 9.30 -1.86
N PHE A 5 2.28 8.51 -1.46
CA PHE A 5 1.69 7.54 -2.36
C PHE A 5 0.91 8.25 -3.44
N GLU A 6 0.28 9.34 -3.10
CA GLU A 6 -0.50 10.06 -4.08
C GLU A 6 0.37 10.73 -5.12
N GLU A 7 1.62 10.93 -4.79
CA GLU A 7 2.55 11.52 -5.73
C GLU A 7 3.30 10.49 -6.53
N MET A 8 3.15 9.23 -6.23
CA MET A 8 3.86 8.18 -6.92
C MET A 8 3.12 7.76 -8.19
N THR A 9 3.88 7.37 -9.18
CA THR A 9 3.27 6.89 -10.41
C THR A 9 2.85 5.45 -10.23
N VAL A 10 2.09 4.94 -11.18
CA VAL A 10 1.63 3.57 -11.13
C VAL A 10 2.80 2.61 -11.03
N GLU A 11 3.84 2.88 -11.78
CA GLU A 11 4.99 2.01 -11.77
C GLU A 11 5.67 2.00 -10.40
N GLU A 12 5.74 3.15 -9.79
CA GLU A 12 6.36 3.23 -8.48
C GLU A 12 5.52 2.52 -7.44
N LEU A 13 4.21 2.63 -7.57
CA LEU A 13 3.33 1.95 -6.64
C LEU A 13 3.47 0.44 -6.79
N LYS A 14 3.57 -0.03 -8.01
CA LYS A 14 3.74 -1.44 -8.23
C LYS A 14 5.05 -1.94 -7.65
N LYS A 15 6.09 -1.17 -7.82
CA LYS A 15 7.39 -1.54 -7.32
C LYS A 15 7.36 -1.60 -5.79
N TYR A 16 6.76 -0.59 -5.19
CA TYR A 16 6.67 -0.54 -3.75
C TYR A 16 5.91 -1.75 -3.22
N ALA A 17 4.81 -2.08 -3.87
CA ALA A 17 4.01 -3.21 -3.44
C ALA A 17 4.79 -4.50 -3.57
N LYS A 18 5.50 -4.64 -4.66
CA LYS A 18 6.27 -5.83 -4.88
C LYS A 18 7.35 -6.01 -3.83
N GLU A 19 8.01 -4.93 -3.48
CA GLU A 19 9.08 -5.01 -2.50
C GLU A 19 8.56 -5.30 -1.11
N ASN A 20 7.29 -4.99 -0.88
CA ASN A 20 6.69 -5.24 0.42
C ASN A 20 5.72 -6.41 0.41
N ASP A 21 5.80 -7.23 -0.64
CA ASP A 21 4.93 -8.40 -0.72
C ASP A 21 3.45 -8.05 -0.69
N MET A 22 3.09 -6.96 -1.29
CA MET A 22 1.70 -6.58 -1.39
C MET A 22 1.19 -6.93 -2.76
N LYS A 23 -0.03 -7.41 -2.85
CA LYS A 23 -0.62 -7.75 -4.11
C LYS A 23 -1.65 -6.73 -4.50
N LEU A 24 -1.41 -6.04 -5.59
CA LEU A 24 -2.35 -5.04 -6.08
C LEU A 24 -3.21 -5.67 -7.16
N THR A 25 -4.50 -5.63 -6.94
CA THR A 25 -5.41 -6.25 -7.89
C THR A 25 -6.02 -5.23 -8.85
N SER A 26 -5.82 -3.96 -8.59
CA SER A 26 -6.39 -2.95 -9.45
C SER A 26 -5.32 -2.29 -10.30
N LYS A 27 -5.72 -1.77 -11.44
CA LYS A 27 -4.77 -1.08 -12.29
C LYS A 27 -4.94 0.43 -12.15
N VAL A 28 -5.92 0.85 -11.40
CA VAL A 28 -6.17 2.26 -11.22
C VAL A 28 -5.29 2.76 -10.09
N ARG A 29 -4.56 3.83 -10.35
CA ARG A 29 -3.64 4.36 -9.36
C ARG A 29 -4.31 4.65 -8.02
N ALA A 30 -5.45 5.28 -8.07
CA ALA A 30 -6.14 5.62 -6.82
C ALA A 30 -6.47 4.38 -6.02
N LYS A 31 -6.86 3.32 -6.69
CA LYS A 31 -7.18 2.10 -5.98
C LYS A 31 -5.93 1.40 -5.48
N MET A 32 -4.83 1.53 -6.22
CA MET A 32 -3.58 0.97 -5.77
C MET A 32 -3.16 1.64 -4.47
N ILE A 33 -3.29 2.96 -4.42
CA ILE A 33 -2.92 3.70 -3.22
C ILE A 33 -3.77 3.25 -2.06
N LYS A 34 -5.06 3.06 -2.30
CA LYS A 34 -5.94 2.61 -1.25
C LYS A 34 -5.54 1.23 -0.75
N GLN A 35 -5.20 0.33 -1.66
CA GLN A 35 -4.82 -1.00 -1.27
C GLN A 35 -3.52 -0.99 -0.46
N ILE A 36 -2.57 -0.19 -0.88
CA ILE A 36 -1.31 -0.11 -0.16
C ILE A 36 -1.55 0.44 1.25
N ASN A 37 -2.39 1.44 1.36
CA ASN A 37 -2.71 2.00 2.65
C ASN A 37 -3.36 0.95 3.55
N GLU A 38 -4.22 0.12 3.00
CA GLU A 38 -4.86 -0.91 3.78
C GLU A 38 -3.87 -1.95 4.24
N TYR A 39 -2.94 -2.33 3.38
CA TYR A 39 -1.93 -3.29 3.77
C TYR A 39 -1.10 -2.74 4.93
N GLU A 40 -0.73 -1.48 4.84
CA GLU A 40 0.08 -0.91 5.89
C GLU A 40 -0.71 -0.77 7.18
N HIS A 41 -1.98 -0.48 7.06
CA HIS A 41 -2.83 -0.37 8.23
C HIS A 41 -2.94 -1.72 8.93
N ILE A 42 -3.10 -2.78 8.16
CA ILE A 42 -3.19 -4.12 8.73
C ILE A 42 -1.89 -4.50 9.39
N ARG A 43 -0.77 -4.16 8.77
CA ARG A 43 0.49 -4.46 9.35
C ARG A 43 0.63 -3.82 10.70
N ASN A 44 0.32 -2.54 10.81
CA ASN A 44 0.42 -1.85 12.07
C ASN A 44 -0.53 -2.42 13.10
N CYS A 45 -1.75 -2.70 12.69
CA CYS A 45 -2.71 -3.26 13.60
C CYS A 45 -2.27 -4.59 14.09
N LYS A 46 -1.70 -5.39 13.21
CA LYS A 46 -1.27 -6.66 13.60
C LYS A 46 -0.24 -6.59 14.68
N GLY A 47 0.68 -5.69 14.56
CA GLY A 47 1.71 -5.56 15.53
C GLY A 47 1.17 -5.13 16.85
N ASN A 48 0.10 -4.34 16.86
CA ASN A 48 -0.43 -3.95 18.07
C ASN A 48 -1.36 -4.90 18.62
N ALA A 49 -2.07 -5.56 17.84
CA ALA A 49 -3.14 -6.40 18.28
C ALA A 49 -2.70 -7.48 19.11
N PHE A 50 -1.68 -7.79 19.11
CA PHE A 50 -1.35 -8.82 19.79
C PHE A 50 -0.88 -8.69 20.90
N ARG A 51 -0.86 -8.41 21.36
CA ARG A 51 -0.44 -8.25 22.39
C ARG A 51 -0.58 -8.43 22.95
#